data_6b5781939cfbc169dade87b627303a49
#
_entry.id   6b5781939cfbc169dade87b627303a49
#
_cell.length_a   1.000
_cell.length_b   1.000
_cell.length_c   1.000
_cell.angle_alpha   90.00
_cell.angle_beta   90.00
_cell.angle_gamma   90.00
#
_symmetry.space_group_name_H-M   'P 1'
#
loop_
_entity.id
_entity.type
_entity.pdbx_description
1 polymer ?
#
loop_
_entity_poly.entity_id
_entity_poly.type
_entity_poly.pdbx_seq_one_letter_code
_entity_poly.pdbx_strand_id
1 'polypeptide(L)'
;MQLCKSNLQIVTTSQLLVPTPTTMPNLHSLPEGTRPENAVRNNGPDNLALERYKLRELAEGWPAYRDHCEWENLASIFHPTAYIYTSWTGRTHFRDFIQISQAGMDKGAFIMHRVHGSTTDINTDATRAVTKMKATITMRFDLEGGEADAESDCRFVFFWSKDPKTGDWGANFVRHWYEKDKLIPVDPGRVPKIDHAKAMEYPVGYRYLAYCQEMTMGIKVLRDLPGHARESGSTVNGEKHDMLYRQVKAWMDGEDVEV
;
A
#
# COMPACT_ATOMS: atom_id res chain seq x y z
N MET A 1 -31.71 -72.91 -37.32
CA MET A 1 -30.46 -72.20 -37.42
C MET A 1 -30.80 -70.72 -37.47
N GLN A 2 -30.84 -70.08 -36.34
CA GLN A 2 -31.34 -68.70 -36.19
C GLN A 2 -30.19 -67.84 -35.71
N LEU A 3 -29.74 -66.90 -36.55
CA LEU A 3 -28.64 -66.00 -36.29
C LEU A 3 -29.07 -64.83 -35.39
N CYS A 4 -28.50 -64.72 -34.23
CA CYS A 4 -28.69 -63.63 -33.28
C CYS A 4 -27.88 -62.40 -33.77
N LYS A 5 -28.55 -61.27 -34.07
CA LYS A 5 -27.92 -59.98 -34.35
C LYS A 5 -27.78 -59.23 -33.03
N SER A 6 -26.55 -59.06 -32.58
CA SER A 6 -26.23 -58.21 -31.45
C SER A 6 -26.10 -56.74 -31.91
N ASN A 7 -26.98 -55.88 -31.34
CA ASN A 7 -26.86 -54.43 -31.50
C ASN A 7 -25.75 -53.90 -30.60
N LEU A 8 -24.67 -53.38 -31.21
CA LEU A 8 -23.67 -52.60 -30.50
C LEU A 8 -24.17 -51.19 -30.36
N GLN A 9 -24.47 -50.74 -29.13
CA GLN A 9 -24.68 -49.35 -28.82
C GLN A 9 -23.33 -48.65 -28.71
N ILE A 10 -23.10 -47.65 -29.56
CA ILE A 10 -21.95 -46.76 -29.50
C ILE A 10 -22.20 -45.80 -28.36
N VAL A 11 -21.45 -45.91 -27.27
CA VAL A 11 -21.41 -44.94 -26.18
C VAL A 11 -20.55 -43.76 -26.65
N THR A 12 -21.17 -42.63 -26.94
CA THR A 12 -20.48 -41.38 -27.20
C THR A 12 -19.86 -40.87 -25.90
N THR A 13 -18.54 -40.91 -25.84
CA THR A 13 -17.77 -40.29 -24.79
C THR A 13 -18.01 -38.78 -24.85
N SER A 14 -18.71 -38.23 -23.85
CA SER A 14 -18.77 -36.81 -23.60
C SER A 14 -17.35 -36.33 -23.27
N GLN A 15 -16.81 -35.48 -24.13
CA GLN A 15 -15.58 -34.79 -23.86
C GLN A 15 -15.79 -33.95 -22.58
N LEU A 16 -15.12 -34.34 -21.49
CA LEU A 16 -14.96 -33.51 -20.33
C LEU A 16 -14.18 -32.24 -20.79
N LEU A 17 -14.85 -31.10 -20.81
CA LEU A 17 -14.22 -29.80 -20.97
C LEU A 17 -13.23 -29.63 -19.80
N VAL A 18 -11.96 -29.88 -20.08
CA VAL A 18 -10.88 -29.51 -19.19
C VAL A 18 -10.94 -27.99 -19.08
N PRO A 19 -11.15 -27.42 -17.90
CA PRO A 19 -11.15 -25.97 -17.74
C PRO A 19 -9.79 -25.46 -18.21
N THR A 20 -9.81 -24.49 -19.13
CA THR A 20 -8.62 -23.77 -19.57
C THR A 20 -7.91 -23.28 -18.31
N PRO A 21 -6.61 -23.53 -18.14
CA PRO A 21 -5.91 -23.05 -16.98
C PRO A 21 -6.05 -21.53 -16.97
N THR A 22 -6.71 -21.00 -15.94
CA THR A 22 -6.67 -19.58 -15.65
C THR A 22 -5.21 -19.20 -15.50
N THR A 23 -4.67 -18.48 -16.48
CA THR A 23 -3.31 -17.97 -16.41
C THR A 23 -3.18 -17.18 -15.11
N MET A 24 -2.35 -17.68 -14.20
CA MET A 24 -2.06 -16.96 -12.96
C MET A 24 -1.61 -15.55 -13.33
N PRO A 25 -2.16 -14.51 -12.70
CA PRO A 25 -1.75 -13.14 -12.99
C PRO A 25 -0.24 -13.03 -12.83
N ASN A 26 0.41 -12.34 -13.76
CA ASN A 26 1.85 -12.10 -13.64
C ASN A 26 2.10 -11.11 -12.50
N LEU A 27 2.44 -11.64 -11.33
CA LEU A 27 2.66 -10.87 -10.10
C LEU A 27 3.85 -9.90 -10.17
N HIS A 28 4.63 -9.97 -11.24
CA HIS A 28 5.83 -9.17 -11.44
C HIS A 28 5.67 -8.12 -12.54
N SER A 29 4.51 -8.01 -13.16
CA SER A 29 4.20 -6.97 -14.15
C SER A 29 3.25 -5.92 -13.56
N LEU A 30 3.36 -4.71 -14.08
CA LEU A 30 2.35 -3.68 -13.81
C LEU A 30 1.02 -4.10 -14.45
N PRO A 31 -0.13 -3.74 -13.85
CA PRO A 31 -1.40 -3.87 -14.51
C PRO A 31 -1.40 -3.18 -15.89
N GLU A 32 -2.13 -3.74 -16.83
CA GLU A 32 -2.23 -3.17 -18.17
C GLU A 32 -2.74 -1.72 -18.13
N GLY A 33 -2.17 -0.85 -18.97
CA GLY A 33 -2.55 0.55 -19.07
C GLY A 33 -2.11 1.44 -17.89
N THR A 34 -1.22 0.95 -17.01
CA THR A 34 -0.77 1.70 -15.82
C THR A 34 0.66 2.24 -15.92
N ARG A 35 1.35 2.00 -17.05
CA ARG A 35 2.70 2.53 -17.25
C ARG A 35 2.61 4.01 -17.67
N PRO A 36 3.21 4.95 -16.92
CA PRO A 36 3.30 6.34 -17.33
C PRO A 36 4.06 6.50 -18.65
N GLU A 37 3.57 7.37 -19.53
CA GLU A 37 4.22 7.66 -20.82
C GLU A 37 5.38 8.63 -20.65
N ASN A 38 5.22 9.61 -19.75
CA ASN A 38 6.17 10.67 -19.48
C ASN A 38 6.83 10.51 -18.11
N ALA A 39 7.67 9.48 -17.95
CA ALA A 39 8.34 9.21 -16.69
C ALA A 39 9.82 8.88 -16.89
N VAL A 40 10.68 9.61 -16.19
CA VAL A 40 12.12 9.33 -16.09
C VAL A 40 12.40 8.72 -14.72
N ARG A 41 13.03 7.56 -14.74
CA ARG A 41 13.51 6.86 -13.53
C ARG A 41 14.87 6.23 -13.81
N ASN A 42 15.65 5.95 -12.78
CA ASN A 42 17.00 5.39 -12.93
C ASN A 42 17.75 6.21 -13.99
N ASN A 43 18.92 6.18 -14.26
CA ASN A 43 19.63 6.92 -15.29
C ASN A 43 18.92 8.24 -15.75
N GLY A 44 19.26 8.79 -16.85
CA GLY A 44 18.72 10.04 -17.40
C GLY A 44 19.58 11.25 -17.04
N PRO A 45 19.14 12.46 -17.38
CA PRO A 45 19.91 13.68 -17.17
C PRO A 45 20.21 13.95 -15.69
N ASP A 46 21.38 14.48 -15.39
CA ASP A 46 21.85 14.73 -14.01
C ASP A 46 20.92 15.68 -13.23
N ASN A 47 20.37 16.69 -13.88
CA ASN A 47 19.41 17.59 -13.26
C ASN A 47 18.15 16.85 -12.76
N LEU A 48 17.62 15.90 -13.52
CA LEU A 48 16.49 15.07 -13.08
C LEU A 48 16.90 14.03 -12.04
N ALA A 49 18.15 13.55 -12.07
CA ALA A 49 18.69 12.69 -11.04
C ALA A 49 18.75 13.42 -9.68
N LEU A 50 19.18 14.67 -9.66
CA LEU A 50 19.21 15.50 -8.45
C LEU A 50 17.79 15.77 -7.91
N GLU A 51 16.82 16.06 -8.78
CA GLU A 51 15.44 16.25 -8.34
C GLU A 51 14.85 14.96 -7.75
N ARG A 52 15.12 13.79 -8.35
CA ARG A 52 14.70 12.50 -7.77
C ARG A 52 15.35 12.23 -6.40
N TYR A 53 16.59 12.67 -6.21
CA TYR A 53 17.28 12.55 -4.91
C TYR A 53 16.57 13.40 -3.84
N LYS A 54 16.24 14.66 -4.12
CA LYS A 54 15.47 15.52 -3.21
C LYS A 54 14.13 14.91 -2.82
N LEU A 55 13.41 14.38 -3.80
CA LEU A 55 12.11 13.73 -3.58
C LEU A 55 12.22 12.46 -2.73
N ARG A 56 13.33 11.74 -2.88
CA ARG A 56 13.63 10.59 -2.02
C ARG A 56 13.87 11.02 -0.58
N GLU A 57 14.67 12.05 -0.35
CA GLU A 57 14.92 12.59 1.01
C GLU A 57 13.63 13.05 1.66
N LEU A 58 12.76 13.76 0.94
CA LEU A 58 11.44 14.17 1.43
C LEU A 58 10.56 12.98 1.80
N ALA A 59 10.52 11.94 0.96
CA ALA A 59 9.73 10.74 1.25
C ALA A 59 10.26 9.98 2.47
N GLU A 60 11.59 9.82 2.58
CA GLU A 60 12.25 9.16 3.71
C GLU A 60 12.18 10.02 4.98
N GLY A 61 11.97 11.32 4.85
CA GLY A 61 11.66 12.24 5.95
C GLY A 61 10.34 11.91 6.66
N TRP A 62 9.34 11.37 5.96
CA TRP A 62 8.08 10.99 6.60
C TRP A 62 8.26 10.10 7.83
N PRO A 63 8.85 8.88 7.72
CA PRO A 63 9.04 8.03 8.88
C PRO A 63 10.01 8.63 9.90
N ALA A 64 11.09 9.25 9.44
CA ALA A 64 12.08 9.85 10.31
C ALA A 64 11.48 10.92 11.22
N TYR A 65 10.73 11.87 10.67
CA TYR A 65 10.14 12.95 11.46
C TYR A 65 8.94 12.49 12.29
N ARG A 66 8.08 11.64 11.72
CA ARG A 66 6.90 11.16 12.42
C ARG A 66 7.25 10.31 13.65
N ASP A 67 8.19 9.38 13.51
CA ASP A 67 8.56 8.44 14.58
C ASP A 67 9.30 9.15 15.74
N HIS A 68 9.91 10.32 15.46
CA HIS A 68 10.62 11.13 16.44
C HIS A 68 9.83 12.37 16.89
N CYS A 69 8.55 12.48 16.52
CA CYS A 69 7.67 13.59 16.87
C CYS A 69 8.17 14.97 16.36
N GLU A 70 8.90 14.98 15.26
CA GLU A 70 9.38 16.20 14.60
C GLU A 70 8.29 16.79 13.70
N TRP A 71 7.22 17.28 14.31
CA TRP A 71 5.96 17.61 13.61
C TRP A 71 6.11 18.76 12.60
N GLU A 72 6.93 19.77 12.88
CA GLU A 72 7.19 20.87 11.95
C GLU A 72 7.97 20.36 10.71
N ASN A 73 8.96 19.50 10.91
CA ASN A 73 9.70 18.86 9.83
C ASN A 73 8.78 17.96 9.00
N LEU A 74 7.90 17.20 9.66
CA LEU A 74 6.88 16.40 8.96
C LEU A 74 5.94 17.29 8.15
N ALA A 75 5.51 18.43 8.70
CA ALA A 75 4.62 19.35 8.00
C ALA A 75 5.27 19.97 6.76
N SER A 76 6.58 20.18 6.76
CA SER A 76 7.30 20.77 5.64
C SER A 76 7.35 19.91 4.37
N ILE A 77 7.00 18.62 4.46
CA ILE A 77 6.97 17.71 3.31
C ILE A 77 5.78 18.02 2.38
N PHE A 78 4.71 18.63 2.91
CA PHE A 78 3.42 18.67 2.25
C PHE A 78 3.13 19.96 1.50
N HIS A 79 2.45 19.81 0.37
CA HIS A 79 1.75 20.93 -0.26
C HIS A 79 0.63 21.43 0.68
N PRO A 80 0.33 22.75 0.71
CA PRO A 80 -0.67 23.30 1.63
C PRO A 80 -2.07 22.66 1.57
N THR A 81 -2.44 22.05 0.43
CA THR A 81 -3.73 21.37 0.23
C THR A 81 -3.61 19.84 0.27
N ALA A 82 -2.54 19.30 0.86
CA ALA A 82 -2.25 17.88 0.84
C ALA A 82 -3.23 17.03 1.65
N TYR A 83 -3.46 15.83 1.16
CA TYR A 83 -4.24 14.79 1.85
C TYR A 83 -3.42 13.50 2.02
N ILE A 84 -3.65 12.87 3.16
CA ILE A 84 -3.08 11.58 3.53
C ILE A 84 -4.22 10.58 3.65
N TYR A 85 -4.01 9.37 3.18
CA TYR A 85 -5.04 8.34 3.24
C TYR A 85 -4.47 7.06 3.86
N THR A 86 -4.83 6.79 5.11
CA THR A 86 -4.41 5.59 5.86
C THR A 86 -5.58 4.70 6.23
N SER A 87 -5.28 3.49 6.71
CA SER A 87 -6.30 2.53 7.16
C SER A 87 -7.11 3.03 8.36
N TRP A 88 -6.53 3.87 9.20
CA TRP A 88 -7.11 4.29 10.48
C TRP A 88 -7.64 5.73 10.51
N THR A 89 -7.27 6.58 9.55
CA THR A 89 -7.80 7.95 9.45
C THR A 89 -8.73 8.15 8.24
N GLY A 90 -8.64 7.27 7.25
CA GLY A 90 -9.22 7.55 5.94
C GLY A 90 -8.51 8.73 5.26
N ARG A 91 -9.23 9.42 4.35
CA ARG A 91 -8.74 10.63 3.66
C ARG A 91 -8.78 11.81 4.62
N THR A 92 -7.62 12.32 4.98
CA THR A 92 -7.48 13.35 6.01
C THR A 92 -6.50 14.42 5.52
N HIS A 93 -6.82 15.71 5.74
CA HIS A 93 -5.88 16.79 5.47
C HIS A 93 -4.61 16.61 6.30
N PHE A 94 -3.44 16.92 5.75
CA PHE A 94 -2.16 16.60 6.39
C PHE A 94 -2.00 17.22 7.80
N ARG A 95 -2.53 18.41 8.04
CA ARG A 95 -2.47 19.07 9.35
C ARG A 95 -3.29 18.31 10.40
N ASP A 96 -4.49 17.88 10.01
CA ASP A 96 -5.35 17.08 10.90
C ASP A 96 -4.71 15.70 11.15
N PHE A 97 -4.11 15.10 10.14
CA PHE A 97 -3.35 13.85 10.30
C PHE A 97 -2.19 14.00 11.30
N ILE A 98 -1.45 15.10 11.23
CA ILE A 98 -0.37 15.40 12.18
C ILE A 98 -0.92 15.52 13.61
N GLN A 99 -2.00 16.28 13.81
CA GLN A 99 -2.63 16.43 15.12
C GLN A 99 -3.13 15.09 15.69
N ILE A 100 -3.78 14.27 14.86
CA ILE A 100 -4.25 12.94 15.28
C ILE A 100 -3.07 12.04 15.60
N SER A 101 -1.98 12.09 14.81
CA SER A 101 -0.76 11.32 15.05
C SER A 101 -0.09 11.72 16.37
N GLN A 102 0.03 13.01 16.61
CA GLN A 102 0.57 13.56 17.87
C GLN A 102 -0.26 13.08 19.06
N ALA A 103 -1.58 13.24 19.01
CA ALA A 103 -2.46 12.78 20.07
C ALA A 103 -2.38 11.26 20.33
N GLY A 104 -2.10 10.47 19.30
CA GLY A 104 -1.84 9.04 19.43
C GLY A 104 -0.52 8.73 20.14
N MET A 105 0.56 9.42 19.77
CA MET A 105 1.87 9.29 20.43
C MET A 105 1.81 9.74 21.90
N ASP A 106 1.13 10.84 22.20
CA ASP A 106 0.92 11.35 23.56
C ASP A 106 0.16 10.36 24.46
N LYS A 107 -0.65 9.49 23.85
CA LYS A 107 -1.36 8.39 24.53
C LYS A 107 -0.55 7.09 24.61
N GLY A 108 0.70 7.09 24.19
CA GLY A 108 1.60 5.95 24.28
C GLY A 108 1.58 5.02 23.05
N ALA A 109 1.06 5.45 21.90
CA ALA A 109 1.19 4.64 20.69
C ALA A 109 2.67 4.41 20.37
N PHE A 110 3.10 3.14 20.33
CA PHE A 110 4.47 2.77 20.04
C PHE A 110 4.57 2.23 18.62
N ILE A 111 4.94 3.12 17.72
CA ILE A 111 5.04 2.85 16.29
C ILE A 111 6.42 3.24 15.75
N MET A 112 6.94 2.44 14.85
CA MET A 112 8.19 2.67 14.13
C MET A 112 8.04 2.27 12.67
N HIS A 113 8.75 2.98 11.78
CA HIS A 113 8.81 2.64 10.37
C HIS A 113 10.25 2.30 9.98
N ARG A 114 10.43 1.19 9.28
CA ARG A 114 11.72 0.80 8.70
C ARG A 114 11.65 0.98 7.19
N VAL A 115 12.45 1.89 6.64
CA VAL A 115 12.55 2.12 5.21
C VAL A 115 13.47 1.09 4.57
N HIS A 116 13.00 0.42 3.52
CA HIS A 116 13.78 -0.58 2.78
C HIS A 116 14.33 -0.03 1.45
N GLY A 117 13.80 1.08 0.99
CA GLY A 117 14.24 1.77 -0.21
C GLY A 117 13.12 2.48 -0.93
N SER A 118 13.49 3.39 -1.83
CA SER A 118 12.57 4.23 -2.57
C SER A 118 12.91 4.25 -4.06
N THR A 119 11.88 4.35 -4.90
CA THR A 119 12.02 4.63 -6.34
C THR A 119 11.18 5.85 -6.68
N THR A 120 11.73 6.75 -7.49
CA THR A 120 11.02 7.96 -7.92
C THR A 120 10.91 8.02 -9.42
N ASP A 121 9.70 8.18 -9.91
CA ASP A 121 9.38 8.55 -11.28
C ASP A 121 9.17 10.06 -11.32
N ILE A 122 9.80 10.76 -12.26
CA ILE A 122 9.67 12.20 -12.47
C ILE A 122 9.34 12.48 -13.93
N ASN A 123 8.48 13.45 -14.23
CA ASN A 123 8.23 13.87 -15.59
C ASN A 123 9.40 14.70 -16.14
N THR A 124 9.50 14.84 -17.46
CA THR A 124 10.67 15.42 -18.13
C THR A 124 10.89 16.88 -17.82
N ASP A 125 9.85 17.64 -17.51
CA ASP A 125 9.89 19.05 -17.14
C ASP A 125 10.04 19.30 -15.62
N ALA A 126 10.17 18.22 -14.83
CA ALA A 126 10.36 18.27 -13.39
C ALA A 126 9.26 19.05 -12.64
N THR A 127 8.01 18.92 -13.06
CA THR A 127 6.86 19.58 -12.42
C THR A 127 6.03 18.61 -11.58
N ARG A 128 6.01 17.33 -11.94
CA ARG A 128 5.30 16.25 -11.24
C ARG A 128 6.20 15.02 -11.05
N ALA A 129 6.00 14.34 -9.94
CA ALA A 129 6.71 13.09 -9.65
C ALA A 129 5.87 12.17 -8.77
N VAL A 130 6.27 10.90 -8.72
CA VAL A 130 5.74 9.92 -7.77
C VAL A 130 6.89 9.14 -7.14
N THR A 131 6.97 9.15 -5.82
CA THR A 131 7.89 8.29 -5.08
C THR A 131 7.16 7.13 -4.47
N LYS A 132 7.67 5.92 -4.69
CA LYS A 132 7.19 4.68 -4.08
C LYS A 132 8.25 4.19 -3.10
N MET A 133 7.97 4.27 -1.82
CA MET A 133 8.88 3.89 -0.74
C MET A 133 8.41 2.60 -0.09
N LYS A 134 9.24 1.56 -0.13
CA LYS A 134 8.99 0.33 0.66
C LYS A 134 9.33 0.59 2.11
N ALA A 135 8.38 0.30 2.99
CA ALA A 135 8.58 0.40 4.42
C ALA A 135 7.81 -0.67 5.17
N THR A 136 8.32 -1.06 6.34
CA THR A 136 7.56 -1.86 7.31
C THR A 136 7.08 -0.94 8.43
N ILE A 137 5.77 -0.90 8.65
CA ILE A 137 5.15 -0.28 9.82
C ILE A 137 5.19 -1.32 10.94
N THR A 138 5.86 -1.03 12.04
CA THR A 138 5.84 -1.87 13.24
C THR A 138 5.11 -1.12 14.33
N MET A 139 4.04 -1.73 14.86
CA MET A 139 3.29 -1.14 15.97
C MET A 139 3.14 -2.18 17.08
N ARG A 140 3.51 -1.79 18.32
CA ARG A 140 3.40 -2.62 19.50
C ARG A 140 2.01 -2.55 20.10
N PHE A 141 1.51 -3.71 20.54
CA PHE A 141 0.24 -3.86 21.21
C PHE A 141 0.37 -4.73 22.44
N ASP A 142 -0.31 -4.31 23.50
CA ASP A 142 -0.54 -5.16 24.68
C ASP A 142 -1.79 -6.02 24.43
N LEU A 143 -1.59 -7.33 24.42
CA LEU A 143 -2.63 -8.33 24.13
C LEU A 143 -2.75 -9.30 25.30
N GLU A 144 -3.86 -10.04 25.35
CA GLU A 144 -4.00 -11.09 26.36
C GLU A 144 -2.86 -12.12 26.22
N GLY A 145 -2.07 -12.29 27.26
CA GLY A 145 -0.96 -13.25 27.32
C GLY A 145 0.40 -12.65 27.01
N GLY A 146 0.50 -11.40 26.52
CA GLY A 146 1.76 -10.69 26.30
C GLY A 146 1.74 -9.66 25.18
N GLU A 147 2.81 -8.93 25.06
CA GLU A 147 2.98 -7.94 23.99
C GLU A 147 3.32 -8.60 22.65
N ALA A 148 2.85 -7.97 21.57
CA ALA A 148 3.24 -8.33 20.21
C ALA A 148 3.45 -7.10 19.32
N ASP A 149 4.29 -7.27 18.31
CA ASP A 149 4.47 -6.32 17.22
C ASP A 149 3.65 -6.77 16.01
N ALA A 150 2.71 -5.94 15.57
CA ALA A 150 2.14 -6.08 14.25
C ALA A 150 3.07 -5.39 13.24
N GLU A 151 3.67 -6.17 12.34
CA GLU A 151 4.53 -5.68 11.28
C GLU A 151 3.80 -5.75 9.94
N SER A 152 3.52 -4.58 9.35
CA SER A 152 2.86 -4.46 8.06
C SER A 152 3.83 -3.93 7.01
N ASP A 153 4.16 -4.77 6.02
CA ASP A 153 4.98 -4.41 4.87
C ASP A 153 4.13 -3.64 3.85
N CYS A 154 4.52 -2.41 3.57
CA CYS A 154 3.78 -1.48 2.74
C CYS A 154 4.67 -0.83 1.68
N ARG A 155 4.03 -0.27 0.67
CA ARG A 155 4.63 0.76 -0.17
C ARG A 155 3.89 2.07 0.05
N PHE A 156 4.59 3.08 0.52
CA PHE A 156 4.08 4.45 0.61
C PHE A 156 4.23 5.11 -0.75
N VAL A 157 3.20 5.78 -1.19
CA VAL A 157 3.14 6.44 -2.50
C VAL A 157 2.90 7.91 -2.29
N PHE A 158 3.89 8.71 -2.65
CA PHE A 158 3.85 10.16 -2.57
C PHE A 158 3.64 10.73 -3.97
N PHE A 159 2.63 11.58 -4.12
CA PHE A 159 2.34 12.31 -5.33
C PHE A 159 2.85 13.75 -5.16
N TRP A 160 3.86 14.11 -5.91
CA TRP A 160 4.56 15.38 -5.76
C TRP A 160 4.23 16.36 -6.87
N SER A 161 4.06 17.64 -6.51
CA SER A 161 4.13 18.75 -7.45
C SER A 161 5.18 19.75 -7.01
N LYS A 162 5.76 20.45 -7.99
CA LYS A 162 6.73 21.52 -7.75
C LYS A 162 6.00 22.86 -7.77
N ASP A 163 6.19 23.67 -6.74
CA ASP A 163 5.65 25.03 -6.71
C ASP A 163 6.34 25.88 -7.78
N PRO A 164 5.60 26.44 -8.75
CA PRO A 164 6.20 27.20 -9.83
C PRO A 164 6.83 28.54 -9.39
N LYS A 165 6.54 29.02 -8.17
CA LYS A 165 7.06 30.28 -7.65
C LYS A 165 8.34 30.08 -6.86
N THR A 166 8.38 29.05 -5.99
CA THR A 166 9.53 28.80 -5.13
C THR A 166 10.48 27.76 -5.70
N GLY A 167 9.98 26.86 -6.55
CA GLY A 167 10.74 25.72 -7.04
C GLY A 167 10.81 24.56 -6.06
N ASP A 168 10.08 24.63 -4.94
CA ASP A 168 10.07 23.58 -3.90
C ASP A 168 9.10 22.47 -4.26
N TRP A 169 9.43 21.26 -3.84
CA TRP A 169 8.54 20.10 -3.95
C TRP A 169 7.64 19.99 -2.73
N GLY A 170 6.37 19.65 -2.96
CA GLY A 170 5.41 19.32 -1.91
C GLY A 170 4.60 18.08 -2.27
N ALA A 171 4.37 17.18 -1.31
CA ALA A 171 3.47 16.06 -1.48
C ALA A 171 2.02 16.55 -1.50
N ASN A 172 1.28 16.25 -2.56
CA ASN A 172 -0.16 16.54 -2.66
C ASN A 172 -1.00 15.42 -2.06
N PHE A 173 -0.54 14.20 -2.23
CA PHE A 173 -1.21 13.00 -1.70
C PHE A 173 -0.20 12.01 -1.17
N VAL A 174 -0.57 11.31 -0.09
CA VAL A 174 0.15 10.12 0.40
C VAL A 174 -0.82 8.97 0.52
N ARG A 175 -0.51 7.88 -0.17
CA ARG A 175 -1.29 6.64 -0.22
C ARG A 175 -0.41 5.45 0.13
N HIS A 176 -1.06 4.30 0.32
CA HIS A 176 -0.36 3.08 0.67
C HIS A 176 -0.87 1.90 -0.14
N TRP A 177 0.03 1.02 -0.57
CA TRP A 177 -0.26 -0.38 -0.85
C TRP A 177 0.11 -1.18 0.39
N TYR A 178 -0.85 -1.85 0.99
CA TYR A 178 -0.63 -2.77 2.11
C TYR A 178 -0.40 -4.16 1.54
N GLU A 179 0.82 -4.69 1.64
CA GLU A 179 1.20 -5.88 0.88
C GLU A 179 1.05 -7.18 1.67
N LYS A 180 1.50 -7.20 2.90
CA LYS A 180 1.37 -8.34 3.83
C LYS A 180 1.69 -7.89 5.24
N ASP A 181 1.16 -8.61 6.22
CA ASP A 181 1.52 -8.38 7.60
C ASP A 181 1.72 -9.67 8.40
N LYS A 182 2.19 -9.53 9.61
CA LYS A 182 2.38 -10.60 10.58
C LYS A 182 2.29 -10.04 12.00
N LEU A 183 2.02 -10.93 12.96
CA LEU A 183 2.04 -10.63 14.39
C LEU A 183 3.19 -11.39 15.03
N ILE A 184 4.10 -10.70 15.71
CA ILE A 184 5.31 -11.26 16.29
C ILE A 184 5.27 -11.07 17.81
N PRO A 185 5.28 -12.14 18.61
CA PRO A 185 5.44 -12.01 20.06
C PRO A 185 6.75 -11.29 20.41
N VAL A 186 6.68 -10.35 21.36
CA VAL A 186 7.89 -9.69 21.90
C VAL A 186 8.73 -10.66 22.71
N ASP A 187 8.07 -11.43 23.58
CA ASP A 187 8.67 -12.56 24.28
C ASP A 187 8.31 -13.86 23.54
N PRO A 188 9.26 -14.55 22.91
CA PRO A 188 8.99 -15.79 22.19
C PRO A 188 8.44 -16.92 23.06
N GLY A 189 8.59 -16.84 24.39
CA GLY A 189 7.99 -17.77 25.34
C GLY A 189 6.52 -17.48 25.67
N ARG A 190 5.98 -16.35 25.20
CA ARG A 190 4.61 -15.90 25.46
C ARG A 190 3.90 -15.57 24.15
N VAL A 191 3.10 -16.49 23.66
CA VAL A 191 2.31 -16.25 22.45
C VAL A 191 1.01 -15.52 22.83
N PRO A 192 0.82 -14.28 22.35
CA PRO A 192 -0.41 -13.53 22.61
C PRO A 192 -1.64 -14.26 22.08
N LYS A 193 -2.74 -14.17 22.82
CA LYS A 193 -4.01 -14.72 22.39
C LYS A 193 -4.75 -13.72 21.52
N ILE A 194 -5.19 -14.17 20.35
CA ILE A 194 -6.05 -13.41 19.44
C ILE A 194 -7.24 -14.25 19.01
N ASP A 195 -8.34 -13.60 18.65
CA ASP A 195 -9.43 -14.26 17.95
C ASP A 195 -9.05 -14.43 16.48
N HIS A 196 -8.56 -15.62 16.13
CA HIS A 196 -8.15 -15.94 14.77
C HIS A 196 -9.30 -15.83 13.75
N ALA A 197 -10.52 -16.23 14.14
CA ALA A 197 -11.67 -16.15 13.24
C ALA A 197 -11.95 -14.69 12.87
N LYS A 198 -11.97 -13.81 13.88
CA LYS A 198 -12.16 -12.39 13.68
C LYS A 198 -11.00 -11.74 12.92
N ALA A 199 -9.74 -12.13 13.21
CA ALA A 199 -8.58 -11.63 12.47
C ALA A 199 -8.67 -11.96 10.97
N MET A 200 -9.24 -13.12 10.60
CA MET A 200 -9.41 -13.51 9.20
C MET A 200 -10.44 -12.67 8.43
N GLU A 201 -11.27 -11.87 9.09
CA GLU A 201 -12.19 -10.93 8.44
C GLU A 201 -11.50 -9.68 7.87
N TYR A 202 -10.25 -9.41 8.27
CA TYR A 202 -9.48 -8.25 7.81
C TYR A 202 -8.69 -8.57 6.54
N PRO A 203 -8.39 -7.53 5.73
CA PRO A 203 -7.63 -7.69 4.50
C PRO A 203 -6.24 -8.29 4.73
N VAL A 204 -5.82 -9.16 3.84
CA VAL A 204 -4.54 -9.90 3.95
C VAL A 204 -3.33 -8.99 4.15
N GLY A 205 -3.32 -7.81 3.51
CA GLY A 205 -2.17 -6.91 3.51
C GLY A 205 -1.89 -6.21 4.85
N TYR A 206 -2.92 -6.09 5.74
CA TYR A 206 -2.81 -5.40 7.03
C TYR A 206 -3.72 -5.99 8.11
N ARG A 207 -3.91 -7.29 8.03
CA ARG A 207 -4.83 -8.07 8.88
C ARG A 207 -4.57 -7.88 10.37
N TYR A 208 -3.35 -8.15 10.79
CA TYR A 208 -2.99 -8.12 12.20
C TYR A 208 -2.86 -6.70 12.72
N LEU A 209 -2.35 -5.78 11.90
CA LEU A 209 -2.30 -4.37 12.25
C LEU A 209 -3.72 -3.82 12.49
N ALA A 210 -4.66 -4.08 11.56
CA ALA A 210 -6.04 -3.64 11.66
C ALA A 210 -6.77 -4.30 12.84
N TYR A 211 -6.62 -5.62 13.00
CA TYR A 211 -7.20 -6.35 14.13
C TYR A 211 -6.76 -5.76 15.46
N CYS A 212 -5.46 -5.59 15.66
CA CYS A 212 -4.95 -5.04 16.92
C CYS A 212 -5.40 -3.60 17.16
N GLN A 213 -5.40 -2.74 16.14
CA GLN A 213 -5.90 -1.37 16.25
C GLN A 213 -7.37 -1.31 16.68
N GLU A 214 -8.24 -2.14 16.09
CA GLU A 214 -9.66 -2.18 16.48
C GLU A 214 -9.86 -2.77 17.89
N MET A 215 -9.14 -3.83 18.23
CA MET A 215 -9.35 -4.56 19.50
C MET A 215 -8.75 -3.86 20.71
N THR A 216 -7.61 -3.19 20.56
CA THR A 216 -6.91 -2.59 21.70
C THR A 216 -7.09 -1.08 21.79
N MET A 217 -7.26 -0.41 20.67
CA MET A 217 -7.34 1.06 20.60
C MET A 217 -8.76 1.57 20.30
N GLY A 218 -9.70 0.69 19.92
CA GLY A 218 -11.05 1.06 19.54
C GLY A 218 -11.13 1.90 18.25
N ILE A 219 -10.10 1.86 17.42
CA ILE A 219 -10.03 2.60 16.17
C ILE A 219 -10.76 1.80 15.10
N LYS A 220 -11.75 2.40 14.42
CA LYS A 220 -12.38 1.78 13.25
C LYS A 220 -11.43 1.82 12.05
N VAL A 221 -11.06 0.66 11.52
CA VAL A 221 -10.14 0.53 10.38
C VAL A 221 -10.89 0.33 9.08
N LEU A 222 -10.48 1.04 8.03
CA LEU A 222 -10.98 0.83 6.66
C LEU A 222 -10.47 -0.50 6.12
N ARG A 223 -11.35 -1.25 5.43
CA ARG A 223 -11.05 -2.59 4.93
C ARG A 223 -10.88 -2.66 3.41
N ASP A 224 -11.00 -1.54 2.71
CA ASP A 224 -11.00 -1.45 1.25
C ASP A 224 -9.78 -0.69 0.67
N LEU A 225 -8.64 -0.76 1.33
CA LEU A 225 -7.42 -0.09 0.88
C LEU A 225 -6.64 -0.93 -0.13
N PRO A 226 -5.76 -0.29 -0.96
CA PRO A 226 -4.96 -1.01 -1.93
C PRO A 226 -4.12 -2.12 -1.28
N GLY A 227 -4.27 -3.35 -1.77
CA GLY A 227 -3.56 -4.54 -1.32
C GLY A 227 -2.36 -4.88 -2.21
N HIS A 228 -1.95 -6.15 -2.19
CA HIS A 228 -0.88 -6.68 -3.01
C HIS A 228 -1.40 -7.07 -4.41
N ALA A 229 -0.54 -7.08 -5.42
CA ALA A 229 -0.84 -7.52 -6.78
C ALA A 229 -1.45 -8.94 -6.88
N ARG A 230 -1.21 -9.79 -5.88
CA ARG A 230 -1.83 -11.14 -5.79
C ARG A 230 -3.35 -11.11 -5.65
N GLU A 231 -3.90 -10.01 -5.19
CA GLU A 231 -5.33 -9.82 -4.98
C GLU A 231 -6.01 -9.19 -6.20
N SER A 232 -5.21 -8.76 -7.21
CA SER A 232 -5.72 -8.15 -8.44
C SER A 232 -6.78 -9.01 -9.10
N GLY A 233 -7.94 -8.40 -9.42
CA GLY A 233 -9.07 -9.06 -10.05
C GLY A 233 -9.82 -10.07 -9.17
N SER A 234 -9.47 -10.24 -7.89
CA SER A 234 -10.08 -11.23 -7.00
C SER A 234 -10.69 -10.66 -5.72
N THR A 235 -10.25 -9.50 -5.28
CA THR A 235 -10.73 -8.82 -4.06
C THR A 235 -10.88 -7.32 -4.29
N VAL A 236 -11.62 -6.66 -3.40
CA VAL A 236 -11.73 -5.19 -3.41
C VAL A 236 -10.36 -4.54 -3.21
N ASN A 237 -9.47 -5.14 -2.42
CA ASN A 237 -8.13 -4.62 -2.18
C ASN A 237 -7.25 -4.75 -3.43
N GLY A 238 -7.43 -5.80 -4.23
CA GLY A 238 -6.79 -5.97 -5.53
C GLY A 238 -7.29 -4.98 -6.58
N GLU A 239 -8.57 -4.69 -6.63
CA GLU A 239 -9.12 -3.65 -7.50
C GLU A 239 -8.58 -2.26 -7.13
N LYS A 240 -8.49 -1.96 -5.83
CA LYS A 240 -7.88 -0.73 -5.31
C LYS A 240 -6.38 -0.65 -5.59
N HIS A 241 -5.67 -1.80 -5.58
CA HIS A 241 -4.28 -1.88 -6.01
C HIS A 241 -4.11 -1.36 -7.44
N ASP A 242 -4.88 -1.90 -8.38
CA ASP A 242 -4.81 -1.53 -9.79
C ASP A 242 -5.28 -0.07 -10.02
N MET A 243 -6.30 0.35 -9.28
CA MET A 243 -6.79 1.73 -9.33
C MET A 243 -5.70 2.73 -8.91
N LEU A 244 -4.95 2.46 -7.84
CA LEU A 244 -3.88 3.34 -7.40
C LEU A 244 -2.75 3.42 -8.44
N TYR A 245 -2.44 2.34 -9.16
CA TYR A 245 -1.51 2.39 -10.28
C TYR A 245 -2.04 3.25 -11.44
N ARG A 246 -3.33 3.19 -11.77
CA ARG A 246 -3.96 4.09 -12.77
C ARG A 246 -3.87 5.56 -12.34
N GLN A 247 -4.11 5.85 -11.05
CA GLN A 247 -3.95 7.20 -10.49
C GLN A 247 -2.50 7.70 -10.59
N VAL A 248 -1.52 6.82 -10.32
CA VAL A 248 -0.09 7.13 -10.52
C VAL A 248 0.19 7.49 -11.99
N LYS A 249 -0.34 6.71 -12.94
CA LYS A 249 -0.18 7.01 -14.37
C LYS A 249 -0.79 8.37 -14.71
N ALA A 250 -2.05 8.59 -14.38
CA ALA A 250 -2.78 9.82 -14.69
C ALA A 250 -2.05 11.05 -14.11
N TRP A 251 -1.60 10.98 -12.86
CA TRP A 251 -0.79 12.04 -12.25
C TRP A 251 0.48 12.36 -13.04
N MET A 252 1.24 11.31 -13.41
CA MET A 252 2.49 11.47 -14.14
C MET A 252 2.28 12.01 -15.56
N ASP A 253 1.15 11.69 -16.19
CA ASP A 253 0.77 12.16 -17.51
C ASP A 253 0.11 13.57 -17.49
N GLY A 254 0.02 14.19 -16.30
CA GLY A 254 -0.40 15.58 -16.15
C GLY A 254 -1.87 15.78 -15.83
N GLU A 255 -2.62 14.70 -15.63
CA GLU A 255 -4.04 14.77 -15.27
C GLU A 255 -4.23 15.16 -13.80
N ASP A 256 -5.35 15.81 -13.48
CA ASP A 256 -5.76 16.00 -12.10
C ASP A 256 -6.41 14.73 -11.58
N VAL A 257 -5.92 14.25 -10.45
CA VAL A 257 -6.41 13.02 -9.83
C VAL A 257 -6.96 13.29 -8.44
N GLU A 258 -8.10 12.70 -8.15
CA GLU A 258 -8.54 12.51 -6.76
C GLU A 258 -8.00 11.17 -6.25
N VAL A 259 -7.21 11.23 -5.18
CA VAL A 259 -6.50 10.06 -4.66
C VAL A 259 -6.92 9.79 -3.24
#